data_4ebac285742734148600e7140a481bf6
#
_entry.id   4ebac285742734148600e7140a481bf6
#
_cell.length_a   1.000
_cell.length_b   1.000
_cell.length_c   1.000
_cell.angle_alpha   90.00
_cell.angle_beta   90.00
_cell.angle_gamma   90.00
#
_symmetry.space_group_name_H-M   'P 1'
#
loop_
_entity.id
_entity.type
_entity.pdbx_description
1 polymer ?
#
loop_
_entity_poly.entity_id
_entity_poly.type
_entity_poly.pdbx_seq_one_letter_code
_entity_poly.pdbx_strand_id
1 'polypeptide(L)'
;MNQSQASGFKRRPVKTWAGGLLGGVLLALAAGCGSPAGDQPSQTTAANSPATTVQATEVASAGDPGETGTFLTFTDDAGREVTLPSRPKKIIVLSPQLLDLLYAVDGTAIARATSTGGTVPEEAKSLEEVGGITTVNTEKLLSLKPDLVLGSTSFHRDLTSVLETSGVPFALFNLSTYEDLREKALLFGKFADTETKATEALAKLEGQINELTAKVPAGSSPSFIMLNVTPSSITVQREHTVGLEVAEMLHMTNVAATLEASQKSPSTAPFSLEKIVELDPDYVFLLIHGAREDGEKKIESDLANQPAWASLRAVKEQRMAILPSNLLLSHPGFRLNESVEYLAKLVYPEIYGNGNGK
;
A
#
# COMPACT_ATOMS: atom_id res chain seq x y z
N MET A 1 26.86 -33.17 4.04
CA MET A 1 28.02 -32.38 3.60
C MET A 1 27.67 -31.80 2.25
N ASN A 2 27.20 -30.58 2.19
CA ASN A 2 27.29 -29.74 1.00
C ASN A 2 27.15 -28.29 1.45
N GLN A 3 28.22 -27.53 1.24
CA GLN A 3 28.35 -26.16 1.71
C GLN A 3 27.66 -25.23 0.69
N SER A 4 26.73 -24.45 1.14
CA SER A 4 26.15 -23.31 0.40
C SER A 4 27.13 -22.13 0.48
N GLN A 5 27.70 -21.75 -0.65
CA GLN A 5 28.57 -20.57 -0.77
C GLN A 5 27.72 -19.30 -0.76
N ALA A 6 27.90 -18.47 0.25
CA ALA A 6 27.42 -17.10 0.29
C ALA A 6 28.33 -16.23 -0.61
N SER A 7 27.81 -15.72 -1.71
CA SER A 7 28.51 -14.74 -2.56
C SER A 7 28.42 -13.35 -1.93
N GLY A 8 29.50 -12.95 -1.27
CA GLY A 8 29.64 -11.60 -0.73
C GLY A 8 29.83 -10.57 -1.85
N PHE A 9 28.97 -9.58 -1.86
CA PHE A 9 29.07 -8.40 -2.72
C PHE A 9 30.28 -7.55 -2.27
N LYS A 10 31.39 -7.64 -2.99
CA LYS A 10 32.60 -6.85 -2.74
C LYS A 10 32.36 -5.39 -3.16
N ARG A 11 32.37 -4.49 -2.18
CA ARG A 11 32.39 -3.04 -2.38
C ARG A 11 33.68 -2.66 -3.15
N ARG A 12 33.53 -2.05 -4.33
CA ARG A 12 34.65 -1.40 -5.04
C ARG A 12 34.72 0.07 -4.58
N PRO A 13 35.89 0.59 -4.22
CA PRO A 13 36.03 1.99 -3.84
C PRO A 13 35.94 2.88 -5.09
N VAL A 14 35.12 3.92 -4.99
CA VAL A 14 35.02 4.99 -5.98
C VAL A 14 36.27 5.86 -5.85
N LYS A 15 37.05 6.01 -6.94
CA LYS A 15 38.17 6.92 -7.04
C LYS A 15 37.69 8.36 -6.97
N THR A 16 38.13 9.07 -5.95
CA THR A 16 38.01 10.53 -5.83
C THR A 16 38.88 11.20 -6.89
N TRP A 17 38.27 12.02 -7.71
CA TRP A 17 38.96 13.00 -8.55
C TRP A 17 38.79 14.39 -7.91
N ALA A 18 39.91 14.94 -7.45
CA ALA A 18 40.06 16.30 -7.00
C ALA A 18 40.63 17.14 -8.13
N GLY A 19 40.11 18.32 -8.28
CA GLY A 19 40.65 19.40 -9.13
C GLY A 19 39.49 20.28 -9.60
N GLY A 20 39.48 21.55 -9.42
CA GLY A 20 40.41 22.62 -9.18
C GLY A 20 39.65 23.93 -9.41
N LEU A 21 40.01 24.87 -8.64
CA LEU A 21 39.57 26.24 -8.38
C LEU A 21 39.47 27.21 -9.56
N LEU A 22 38.79 28.34 -9.23
CA LEU A 22 38.86 29.73 -9.72
C LEU A 22 37.66 30.13 -10.59
N GLY A 23 36.85 31.09 -10.28
CA GLY A 23 37.09 32.45 -9.73
C GLY A 23 36.21 33.37 -10.55
N GLY A 24 35.55 34.37 -9.98
CA GLY A 24 34.94 35.44 -10.75
C GLY A 24 33.71 36.12 -10.11
N VAL A 25 34.02 37.13 -9.35
CA VAL A 25 33.14 38.18 -8.81
C VAL A 25 32.53 39.00 -9.97
N LEU A 26 31.26 39.40 -9.84
CA LEU A 26 30.88 40.83 -10.02
C LEU A 26 29.44 41.14 -9.58
N LEU A 27 29.34 42.17 -8.75
CA LEU A 27 28.14 42.90 -8.32
C LEU A 27 27.41 43.58 -9.46
N ALA A 28 26.07 43.72 -9.32
CA ALA A 28 25.38 44.95 -9.72
C ALA A 28 24.06 45.11 -8.92
N LEU A 29 24.03 46.17 -8.14
CA LEU A 29 22.87 46.76 -7.46
C LEU A 29 22.01 47.51 -8.49
N ALA A 30 20.68 47.43 -8.40
CA ALA A 30 19.82 48.54 -8.80
C ALA A 30 18.55 48.55 -7.94
N ALA A 31 18.41 49.59 -7.15
CA ALA A 31 17.25 49.98 -6.38
C ALA A 31 16.18 50.61 -7.26
N GLY A 32 14.91 50.43 -6.95
CA GLY A 32 13.78 51.15 -7.53
C GLY A 32 12.60 51.20 -6.56
N CYS A 33 12.49 52.32 -5.86
CA CYS A 33 11.38 52.72 -4.99
C CYS A 33 10.11 53.07 -5.79
N GLY A 34 8.93 52.83 -5.18
CA GLY A 34 7.67 53.41 -5.60
C GLY A 34 6.47 52.91 -4.84
N SER A 35 6.14 53.52 -3.68
CA SER A 35 4.77 53.61 -3.14
C SER A 35 4.18 54.96 -3.50
N PRO A 36 2.84 55.24 -3.44
CA PRO A 36 2.08 55.15 -2.22
C PRO A 36 0.54 54.84 -2.30
N ALA A 37 0.01 54.42 -1.17
CA ALA A 37 -1.23 54.79 -0.48
C ALA A 37 -2.63 54.74 -1.16
N GLY A 38 -3.56 54.12 -0.46
CA GLY A 38 -5.00 54.26 -0.59
C GLY A 38 -5.73 53.48 0.50
N ASP A 39 -6.18 54.26 1.52
CA ASP A 39 -6.96 53.88 2.70
C ASP A 39 -8.32 53.21 2.38
N GLN A 40 -8.76 52.33 3.08
CA GLN A 40 -9.60 52.06 4.29
C GLN A 40 -10.88 51.18 4.04
N PRO A 41 -11.65 50.78 5.06
CA PRO A 41 -11.83 49.36 5.42
C PRO A 41 -13.27 48.90 5.13
N SER A 42 -13.44 47.62 4.90
CA SER A 42 -14.80 47.02 4.90
C SER A 42 -14.81 45.70 5.67
N GLN A 43 -15.42 45.80 6.80
CA GLN A 43 -16.34 44.89 7.49
C GLN A 43 -16.19 43.37 7.26
N THR A 44 -15.80 42.74 8.36
CA THR A 44 -16.03 41.40 8.80
C THR A 44 -17.46 40.92 8.49
N THR A 45 -17.61 39.94 7.63
CA THR A 45 -18.76 39.01 7.67
C THR A 45 -18.21 37.61 7.82
N ALA A 46 -18.45 37.05 9.00
CA ALA A 46 -18.27 35.65 9.30
C ALA A 46 -19.19 34.83 8.38
N ALA A 47 -18.63 34.10 7.44
CA ALA A 47 -19.32 33.08 6.72
C ALA A 47 -19.19 31.76 7.47
N ASN A 48 -20.31 31.33 8.10
CA ASN A 48 -20.51 30.00 8.62
C ASN A 48 -20.24 28.97 7.51
N SER A 49 -19.22 28.16 7.68
CA SER A 49 -19.12 26.87 7.00
C SER A 49 -20.17 25.93 7.61
N PRO A 50 -21.02 25.31 6.80
CA PRO A 50 -21.90 24.28 7.31
C PRO A 50 -21.06 23.08 7.72
N ALA A 51 -21.10 22.71 8.99
CA ALA A 51 -20.68 21.40 9.46
C ALA A 51 -21.49 20.35 8.69
N THR A 52 -20.81 19.59 7.85
CA THR A 52 -21.38 18.39 7.24
C THR A 52 -21.57 17.38 8.37
N THR A 53 -22.81 17.32 8.85
CA THR A 53 -23.26 16.25 9.75
C THR A 53 -23.19 14.97 8.94
N VAL A 54 -22.19 14.15 9.22
CA VAL A 54 -22.14 12.76 8.77
C VAL A 54 -23.30 12.08 9.50
N GLN A 55 -24.40 11.86 8.82
CA GLN A 55 -25.45 10.97 9.29
C GLN A 55 -24.82 9.57 9.40
N ALA A 56 -24.59 9.14 10.63
CA ALA A 56 -24.37 7.75 10.93
C ALA A 56 -25.60 6.99 10.42
N THR A 57 -25.43 6.24 9.36
CA THR A 57 -26.46 5.29 8.90
C THR A 57 -26.57 4.24 10.00
N GLU A 58 -27.69 4.26 10.66
CA GLU A 58 -28.09 3.35 11.72
C GLU A 58 -27.98 1.91 11.20
N VAL A 59 -27.01 1.17 11.71
CA VAL A 59 -26.80 -0.25 11.38
C VAL A 59 -27.96 -1.01 11.98
N ALA A 60 -28.79 -1.56 11.14
CA ALA A 60 -29.97 -2.34 11.53
C ALA A 60 -29.58 -3.48 12.49
N SER A 61 -30.33 -3.56 13.56
CA SER A 61 -30.33 -4.58 14.62
C SER A 61 -30.36 -5.99 14.06
N ALA A 62 -29.56 -6.87 14.67
CA ALA A 62 -29.60 -8.32 14.44
C ALA A 62 -31.02 -8.85 14.67
N GLY A 63 -31.65 -9.38 13.63
CA GLY A 63 -32.98 -9.99 13.69
C GLY A 63 -32.92 -11.41 14.26
N ASP A 64 -33.97 -11.77 14.95
CA ASP A 64 -34.29 -13.04 15.58
C ASP A 64 -34.34 -14.23 14.57
N PRO A 65 -33.89 -15.46 14.88
CA PRO A 65 -33.77 -16.59 13.94
C PRO A 65 -35.11 -17.29 13.62
N GLY A 66 -36.10 -16.54 13.15
CA GLY A 66 -37.42 -17.05 12.79
C GLY A 66 -38.04 -16.50 11.51
N GLU A 67 -37.46 -15.47 10.91
CA GLU A 67 -37.93 -14.92 9.63
C GLU A 67 -37.00 -15.35 8.50
N THR A 68 -37.53 -15.50 7.28
CA THR A 68 -36.79 -15.66 6.02
C THR A 68 -35.92 -14.42 5.75
N GLY A 69 -35.02 -14.11 6.68
CA GLY A 69 -34.28 -12.87 6.79
C GLY A 69 -32.90 -12.98 6.16
N THR A 70 -32.50 -11.94 5.49
CA THR A 70 -31.12 -11.70 5.05
C THR A 70 -30.24 -11.51 6.29
N PHE A 71 -29.16 -12.28 6.40
CA PHE A 71 -28.18 -12.14 7.49
C PHE A 71 -27.40 -10.83 7.34
N LEU A 72 -26.95 -10.52 6.12
CA LEU A 72 -26.13 -9.34 5.86
C LEU A 72 -26.21 -8.95 4.39
N THR A 73 -26.37 -7.64 4.14
CA THR A 73 -26.19 -7.05 2.82
C THR A 73 -25.11 -5.98 2.91
N PHE A 74 -24.17 -5.98 1.96
CA PHE A 74 -23.07 -5.01 1.90
C PHE A 74 -22.68 -4.73 0.46
N THR A 75 -21.98 -3.63 0.23
CA THR A 75 -21.41 -3.30 -1.08
C THR A 75 -19.96 -3.73 -1.11
N ASP A 76 -19.54 -4.46 -2.15
CA ASP A 76 -18.14 -4.85 -2.36
C ASP A 76 -17.35 -3.74 -3.09
N ASP A 77 -16.01 -3.90 -3.18
CA ASP A 77 -15.14 -2.90 -3.83
C ASP A 77 -15.27 -2.89 -5.38
N ALA A 78 -16.11 -3.75 -5.95
CA ALA A 78 -16.52 -3.66 -7.35
C ALA A 78 -17.82 -2.82 -7.51
N GLY A 79 -18.37 -2.28 -6.41
CA GLY A 79 -19.60 -1.50 -6.37
C GLY A 79 -20.87 -2.36 -6.48
N ARG A 80 -20.78 -3.68 -6.19
CA ARG A 80 -21.90 -4.60 -6.27
C ARG A 80 -22.51 -4.83 -4.88
N GLU A 81 -23.82 -4.91 -4.82
CA GLU A 81 -24.52 -5.35 -3.63
C GLU A 81 -24.43 -6.88 -3.51
N VAL A 82 -23.91 -7.35 -2.38
CA VAL A 82 -23.78 -8.77 -2.06
C VAL A 82 -24.64 -9.09 -0.85
N THR A 83 -25.56 -10.03 -1.01
CA THR A 83 -26.50 -10.46 0.04
C THR A 83 -26.17 -11.87 0.52
N LEU A 84 -25.98 -12.03 1.81
CA LEU A 84 -25.81 -13.30 2.49
C LEU A 84 -27.12 -13.67 3.19
N PRO A 85 -27.79 -14.78 2.79
CA PRO A 85 -29.03 -15.21 3.44
C PRO A 85 -28.80 -15.74 4.88
N SER A 86 -27.61 -16.23 5.16
CA SER A 86 -27.19 -16.72 6.49
C SER A 86 -25.71 -16.43 6.69
N ARG A 87 -25.24 -16.51 7.96
CA ARG A 87 -23.80 -16.41 8.25
C ARG A 87 -23.05 -17.50 7.49
N PRO A 88 -21.97 -17.13 6.75
CA PRO A 88 -21.23 -18.09 5.95
C PRO A 88 -20.45 -19.09 6.81
N LYS A 89 -20.49 -20.37 6.42
CA LYS A 89 -19.79 -21.48 7.06
C LYS A 89 -18.77 -22.14 6.15
N LYS A 90 -18.86 -21.90 4.85
CA LYS A 90 -18.02 -22.48 3.81
C LYS A 90 -17.43 -21.39 2.94
N ILE A 91 -16.47 -20.67 3.50
CA ILE A 91 -15.81 -19.56 2.81
C ILE A 91 -14.67 -20.12 1.96
N ILE A 92 -14.61 -19.74 0.69
CA ILE A 92 -13.45 -19.95 -0.17
C ILE A 92 -12.77 -18.60 -0.41
N VAL A 93 -11.44 -18.53 -0.26
CA VAL A 93 -10.69 -17.31 -0.40
C VAL A 93 -9.67 -17.42 -1.54
N LEU A 94 -9.81 -16.57 -2.56
CA LEU A 94 -8.99 -16.58 -3.77
C LEU A 94 -7.78 -15.64 -3.72
N SER A 95 -7.71 -14.76 -2.70
CA SER A 95 -6.60 -13.82 -2.51
C SER A 95 -5.83 -14.15 -1.22
N PRO A 96 -4.49 -14.29 -1.28
CA PRO A 96 -3.68 -14.54 -0.08
C PRO A 96 -3.82 -13.45 0.97
N GLN A 97 -3.94 -12.18 0.58
CA GLN A 97 -4.12 -11.05 1.50
C GLN A 97 -5.46 -11.13 2.25
N LEU A 98 -6.54 -11.49 1.54
CA LEU A 98 -7.85 -11.67 2.16
C LEU A 98 -7.90 -12.92 3.04
N LEU A 99 -7.13 -13.97 2.69
CA LEU A 99 -6.99 -15.15 3.51
C LEU A 99 -6.28 -14.82 4.83
N ASP A 100 -5.15 -14.11 4.75
CA ASP A 100 -4.40 -13.65 5.92
C ASP A 100 -5.30 -12.78 6.83
N LEU A 101 -6.06 -11.86 6.23
CA LEU A 101 -7.02 -11.02 6.95
C LEU A 101 -8.12 -11.83 7.64
N LEU A 102 -8.72 -12.82 6.95
CA LEU A 102 -9.78 -13.65 7.53
C LEU A 102 -9.27 -14.41 8.76
N TYR A 103 -8.09 -15.02 8.67
CA TYR A 103 -7.47 -15.73 9.79
C TYR A 103 -7.03 -14.79 10.92
N ALA A 104 -6.59 -13.60 10.59
CA ALA A 104 -6.19 -12.60 11.60
C ALA A 104 -7.35 -12.10 12.48
N VAL A 105 -8.59 -12.27 12.02
CA VAL A 105 -9.80 -12.01 12.82
C VAL A 105 -10.46 -13.29 13.34
N ASP A 106 -9.70 -14.38 13.48
CA ASP A 106 -10.16 -15.71 13.95
C ASP A 106 -11.23 -16.36 13.03
N GLY A 107 -11.32 -15.92 11.77
CA GLY A 107 -12.17 -16.56 10.76
C GLY A 107 -11.49 -17.79 10.16
N THR A 108 -12.24 -18.59 9.41
CA THR A 108 -11.74 -19.80 8.76
C THR A 108 -12.24 -19.92 7.33
N ALA A 109 -11.46 -20.61 6.48
CA ALA A 109 -11.85 -20.95 5.12
C ALA A 109 -11.86 -22.47 4.93
N ILE A 110 -12.62 -22.97 3.92
CA ILE A 110 -12.62 -24.39 3.55
C ILE A 110 -11.67 -24.67 2.37
N ALA A 111 -11.35 -23.67 1.59
CA ALA A 111 -10.42 -23.76 0.47
C ALA A 111 -9.81 -22.41 0.12
N ARG A 112 -8.72 -22.42 -0.62
CA ARG A 112 -7.97 -21.22 -1.05
C ARG A 112 -7.42 -21.35 -2.47
N ALA A 113 -6.99 -20.23 -3.05
CA ALA A 113 -6.14 -20.29 -4.22
C ALA A 113 -4.70 -20.68 -3.85
N THR A 114 -4.00 -21.33 -4.79
CA THR A 114 -2.57 -21.61 -4.68
C THR A 114 -1.80 -20.29 -4.76
N SER A 115 -0.92 -20.03 -3.81
CA SER A 115 -0.05 -18.84 -3.79
C SER A 115 1.41 -19.23 -3.88
N THR A 116 2.13 -18.63 -4.82
CA THR A 116 3.59 -18.79 -4.95
C THR A 116 4.37 -17.62 -4.35
N GLY A 117 3.71 -16.54 -3.93
CA GLY A 117 4.38 -15.31 -3.50
C GLY A 117 3.74 -14.59 -2.31
N GLY A 118 2.75 -15.16 -1.64
CA GLY A 118 2.10 -14.56 -0.46
C GLY A 118 2.31 -15.38 0.80
N THR A 119 2.17 -14.75 1.96
CA THR A 119 2.14 -15.46 3.24
C THR A 119 0.81 -16.20 3.33
N VAL A 120 0.85 -17.50 3.58
CA VAL A 120 -0.33 -18.33 3.86
C VAL A 120 -0.31 -18.60 5.36
N PRO A 121 -1.37 -18.27 6.11
CA PRO A 121 -1.49 -18.65 7.53
C PRO A 121 -1.19 -20.13 7.74
N GLU A 122 -0.54 -20.49 8.84
CA GLU A 122 -0.11 -21.88 9.08
C GLU A 122 -1.31 -22.83 9.05
N GLU A 123 -2.41 -22.41 9.66
CA GLU A 123 -3.66 -23.14 9.74
C GLU A 123 -4.33 -23.34 8.37
N ALA A 124 -4.04 -22.44 7.43
CA ALA A 124 -4.59 -22.49 6.06
C ALA A 124 -3.72 -23.26 5.06
N LYS A 125 -2.53 -23.71 5.44
CA LYS A 125 -1.62 -24.44 4.53
C LYS A 125 -2.19 -25.77 4.06
N SER A 126 -2.94 -26.46 4.90
CA SER A 126 -3.56 -27.76 4.61
C SER A 126 -4.91 -27.66 3.89
N LEU A 127 -5.41 -26.44 3.63
CA LEU A 127 -6.69 -26.27 2.94
C LEU A 127 -6.64 -26.78 1.50
N GLU A 128 -7.81 -27.21 1.02
CA GLU A 128 -8.03 -27.55 -0.39
C GLU A 128 -7.65 -26.39 -1.31
N GLU A 129 -6.89 -26.64 -2.37
CA GLU A 129 -6.52 -25.64 -3.35
C GLU A 129 -7.44 -25.66 -4.58
N VAL A 130 -8.03 -24.53 -4.93
CA VAL A 130 -8.96 -24.38 -6.07
C VAL A 130 -8.31 -23.78 -7.31
N GLY A 131 -7.02 -23.98 -7.50
CA GLY A 131 -6.23 -23.44 -8.60
C GLY A 131 -5.43 -22.21 -8.23
N GLY A 132 -4.69 -21.65 -9.17
CA GLY A 132 -3.85 -20.45 -8.96
C GLY A 132 -4.69 -19.18 -8.84
N ILE A 133 -4.08 -18.08 -8.32
CA ILE A 133 -4.75 -16.78 -8.16
C ILE A 133 -5.36 -16.29 -9.49
N THR A 134 -4.66 -16.42 -10.60
CA THR A 134 -5.14 -16.00 -11.93
C THR A 134 -5.75 -17.14 -12.76
N THR A 135 -5.74 -18.34 -12.24
CA THR A 135 -6.19 -19.56 -12.94
C THR A 135 -7.03 -20.44 -12.01
N VAL A 136 -8.14 -19.88 -11.55
CA VAL A 136 -9.06 -20.58 -10.64
C VAL A 136 -9.78 -21.70 -11.36
N ASN A 137 -9.81 -22.89 -10.76
CA ASN A 137 -10.61 -24.01 -11.23
C ASN A 137 -12.04 -23.88 -10.69
N THR A 138 -12.93 -23.32 -11.52
CA THR A 138 -14.32 -23.06 -11.15
C THR A 138 -15.14 -24.31 -10.89
N GLU A 139 -14.87 -25.41 -11.59
CA GLU A 139 -15.55 -26.70 -11.35
C GLU A 139 -15.22 -27.23 -9.96
N LYS A 140 -13.92 -27.21 -9.60
CA LYS A 140 -13.47 -27.60 -8.27
C LYS A 140 -14.04 -26.70 -7.18
N LEU A 141 -14.03 -25.38 -7.40
CA LEU A 141 -14.60 -24.41 -6.47
C LEU A 141 -16.08 -24.69 -6.21
N LEU A 142 -16.89 -24.86 -7.28
CA LEU A 142 -18.32 -25.11 -7.15
C LEU A 142 -18.64 -26.49 -6.53
N SER A 143 -17.79 -27.50 -6.75
CA SER A 143 -17.96 -28.84 -6.18
C SER A 143 -17.89 -28.83 -4.64
N LEU A 144 -17.18 -27.87 -4.04
CA LEU A 144 -17.07 -27.67 -2.60
C LEU A 144 -18.34 -27.04 -1.97
N LYS A 145 -19.26 -26.55 -2.82
CA LYS A 145 -20.54 -25.92 -2.44
C LYS A 145 -20.32 -24.79 -1.41
N PRO A 146 -19.51 -23.76 -1.75
CA PRO A 146 -19.28 -22.62 -0.85
C PRO A 146 -20.58 -21.83 -0.66
N ASP A 147 -20.70 -21.19 0.49
CA ASP A 147 -21.74 -20.20 0.79
C ASP A 147 -21.24 -18.75 0.75
N LEU A 148 -19.92 -18.57 0.57
CA LEU A 148 -19.29 -17.30 0.25
C LEU A 148 -17.95 -17.54 -0.44
N VAL A 149 -17.68 -16.77 -1.50
CA VAL A 149 -16.37 -16.70 -2.14
C VAL A 149 -15.83 -15.28 -2.02
N LEU A 150 -14.56 -15.14 -1.57
CA LEU A 150 -13.86 -13.88 -1.45
C LEU A 150 -12.77 -13.79 -2.51
N GLY A 151 -12.80 -12.76 -3.33
CA GLY A 151 -11.84 -12.52 -4.40
C GLY A 151 -11.28 -11.11 -4.41
N SER A 152 -10.26 -10.86 -5.24
CA SER A 152 -9.68 -9.54 -5.47
C SER A 152 -10.31 -8.89 -6.70
N THR A 153 -10.58 -7.59 -6.66
CA THR A 153 -11.04 -6.83 -7.83
C THR A 153 -10.03 -6.83 -8.98
N SER A 154 -8.74 -7.01 -8.67
CA SER A 154 -7.67 -7.02 -9.67
C SER A 154 -7.59 -8.29 -10.51
N PHE A 155 -8.04 -9.44 -9.95
CA PHE A 155 -7.80 -10.75 -10.57
C PHE A 155 -9.05 -11.60 -10.82
N HIS A 156 -10.17 -11.31 -10.15
CA HIS A 156 -11.28 -12.25 -10.09
C HIS A 156 -12.61 -11.71 -10.63
N ARG A 157 -12.61 -10.51 -11.25
CA ARG A 157 -13.85 -9.92 -11.83
C ARG A 157 -14.53 -10.85 -12.83
N ASP A 158 -13.76 -11.60 -13.59
CA ASP A 158 -14.27 -12.50 -14.63
C ASP A 158 -15.05 -13.71 -14.04
N LEU A 159 -14.87 -14.02 -12.75
CA LEU A 159 -15.61 -15.08 -12.07
C LEU A 159 -17.04 -14.66 -11.68
N THR A 160 -17.35 -13.37 -11.72
CA THR A 160 -18.64 -12.83 -11.28
C THR A 160 -19.82 -13.54 -11.94
N SER A 161 -19.86 -13.59 -13.26
CA SER A 161 -20.98 -14.18 -13.99
C SER A 161 -21.21 -15.66 -13.69
N VAL A 162 -20.13 -16.45 -13.57
CA VAL A 162 -20.25 -17.89 -13.33
C VAL A 162 -20.71 -18.18 -11.89
N LEU A 163 -20.24 -17.40 -10.90
CA LEU A 163 -20.62 -17.59 -9.49
C LEU A 163 -22.06 -17.12 -9.25
N GLU A 164 -22.46 -15.98 -9.81
CA GLU A 164 -23.84 -15.48 -9.73
C GLU A 164 -24.83 -16.45 -10.39
N THR A 165 -24.51 -16.98 -11.59
CA THR A 165 -25.35 -17.98 -12.27
C THR A 165 -25.48 -19.27 -11.45
N SER A 166 -24.44 -19.60 -10.67
CA SER A 166 -24.43 -20.77 -9.78
C SER A 166 -25.09 -20.50 -8.43
N GLY A 167 -25.59 -19.28 -8.17
CA GLY A 167 -26.23 -18.88 -6.93
C GLY A 167 -25.26 -18.81 -5.74
N VAL A 168 -23.95 -18.62 -5.99
CA VAL A 168 -22.91 -18.52 -4.95
C VAL A 168 -22.62 -17.05 -4.66
N PRO A 169 -22.83 -16.56 -3.44
CA PRO A 169 -22.42 -15.23 -3.03
C PRO A 169 -20.92 -15.01 -3.27
N PHE A 170 -20.59 -13.94 -3.98
CA PHE A 170 -19.22 -13.61 -4.36
C PHE A 170 -18.93 -12.14 -4.09
N ALA A 171 -17.91 -11.87 -3.28
CA ALA A 171 -17.48 -10.51 -2.96
C ALA A 171 -16.05 -10.26 -3.43
N LEU A 172 -15.83 -9.09 -3.99
CA LEU A 172 -14.53 -8.62 -4.50
C LEU A 172 -14.01 -7.50 -3.63
N PHE A 173 -12.80 -7.67 -3.07
CA PHE A 173 -12.17 -6.71 -2.19
C PHE A 173 -10.77 -6.35 -2.62
N ASN A 174 -10.33 -5.13 -2.23
CA ASN A 174 -8.96 -4.65 -2.28
C ASN A 174 -8.44 -4.44 -0.85
N LEU A 175 -7.13 -4.52 -0.70
CA LEU A 175 -6.40 -4.04 0.46
C LEU A 175 -5.28 -3.15 -0.04
N SER A 176 -5.48 -1.85 -0.01
CA SER A 176 -4.51 -0.86 -0.48
C SER A 176 -4.13 0.14 0.61
N THR A 177 -5.03 0.39 1.55
CA THR A 177 -4.89 1.38 2.63
C THR A 177 -5.23 0.80 3.99
N TYR A 178 -4.90 1.52 5.07
CA TYR A 178 -5.31 1.17 6.44
C TYR A 178 -6.84 1.20 6.60
N GLU A 179 -7.52 2.14 5.93
CA GLU A 179 -8.98 2.18 5.96
C GLU A 179 -9.60 0.95 5.30
N ASP A 180 -9.05 0.49 4.17
CA ASP A 180 -9.46 -0.79 3.56
C ASP A 180 -9.30 -1.95 4.56
N LEU A 181 -8.16 -2.02 5.25
CA LEU A 181 -7.93 -3.04 6.28
C LEU A 181 -8.98 -2.98 7.38
N ARG A 182 -9.25 -1.77 7.89
CA ARG A 182 -10.20 -1.56 8.99
C ARG A 182 -11.61 -2.00 8.62
N GLU A 183 -12.11 -1.54 7.48
CA GLU A 183 -13.44 -1.90 6.99
C GLU A 183 -13.59 -3.40 6.76
N LYS A 184 -12.63 -4.00 6.06
CA LYS A 184 -12.68 -5.44 5.74
C LYS A 184 -12.46 -6.31 6.97
N ALA A 185 -11.62 -5.90 7.94
CA ALA A 185 -11.46 -6.62 9.20
C ALA A 185 -12.77 -6.69 9.99
N LEU A 186 -13.49 -5.56 10.11
CA LEU A 186 -14.78 -5.51 10.78
C LEU A 186 -15.84 -6.35 10.03
N LEU A 187 -15.86 -6.29 8.70
CA LEU A 187 -16.77 -7.07 7.87
C LEU A 187 -16.48 -8.58 7.99
N PHE A 188 -15.19 -8.97 7.97
CA PHE A 188 -14.79 -10.38 8.10
C PHE A 188 -15.04 -10.91 9.52
N GLY A 189 -14.91 -10.05 10.54
CA GLY A 189 -15.38 -10.35 11.89
C GLY A 189 -16.85 -10.71 11.93
N LYS A 190 -17.72 -9.99 11.19
CA LYS A 190 -19.14 -10.35 11.06
C LYS A 190 -19.36 -11.69 10.35
N PHE A 191 -18.60 -11.98 9.30
CA PHE A 191 -18.68 -13.27 8.62
C PHE A 191 -18.34 -14.44 9.56
N ALA A 192 -17.33 -14.25 10.41
CA ALA A 192 -16.78 -15.26 11.29
C ALA A 192 -17.42 -15.33 12.70
N ASP A 193 -18.32 -14.40 13.05
CA ASP A 193 -18.83 -14.24 14.43
C ASP A 193 -17.76 -13.84 15.44
N THR A 194 -16.83 -13.00 15.02
CA THR A 194 -15.63 -12.62 15.78
C THR A 194 -15.40 -11.10 15.79
N GLU A 195 -16.48 -10.30 15.77
CA GLU A 195 -16.42 -8.83 15.70
C GLU A 195 -15.57 -8.21 16.83
N THR A 196 -15.68 -8.79 18.04
CA THR A 196 -14.87 -8.34 19.18
C THR A 196 -13.38 -8.52 18.91
N LYS A 197 -13.00 -9.68 18.34
CA LYS A 197 -11.61 -10.00 17.98
C LYS A 197 -11.07 -9.05 16.91
N ALA A 198 -11.88 -8.80 15.88
CA ALA A 198 -11.52 -7.83 14.82
C ALA A 198 -11.27 -6.44 15.41
N THR A 199 -12.15 -5.98 16.33
CA THR A 199 -12.02 -4.67 16.99
C THR A 199 -10.77 -4.60 17.88
N GLU A 200 -10.50 -5.64 18.69
CA GLU A 200 -9.32 -5.74 19.55
C GLU A 200 -8.02 -5.74 18.72
N ALA A 201 -7.99 -6.51 17.61
CA ALA A 201 -6.83 -6.57 16.73
C ALA A 201 -6.54 -5.22 16.07
N LEU A 202 -7.58 -4.51 15.61
CA LEU A 202 -7.45 -3.16 15.04
C LEU A 202 -6.95 -2.16 16.07
N ALA A 203 -7.52 -2.13 17.29
CA ALA A 203 -7.08 -1.23 18.35
C ALA A 203 -5.62 -1.48 18.75
N LYS A 204 -5.19 -2.75 18.79
CA LYS A 204 -3.80 -3.11 19.04
C LYS A 204 -2.87 -2.59 17.94
N LEU A 205 -3.23 -2.80 16.68
CA LEU A 205 -2.43 -2.33 15.54
C LEU A 205 -2.32 -0.80 15.55
N GLU A 206 -3.44 -0.10 15.76
CA GLU A 206 -3.48 1.36 15.85
C GLU A 206 -2.58 1.90 16.97
N GLY A 207 -2.64 1.27 18.15
CA GLY A 207 -1.76 1.60 19.27
C GLY A 207 -0.28 1.45 18.90
N GLN A 208 0.10 0.37 18.23
CA GLN A 208 1.48 0.13 17.78
C GLN A 208 1.95 1.15 16.73
N ILE A 209 1.08 1.49 15.77
CA ILE A 209 1.37 2.53 14.77
C ILE A 209 1.56 3.89 15.45
N ASN A 210 0.66 4.26 16.38
CA ASN A 210 0.73 5.51 17.11
C ASN A 210 2.01 5.62 17.94
N GLU A 211 2.44 4.54 18.61
CA GLU A 211 3.72 4.51 19.35
C GLU A 211 4.94 4.73 18.45
N LEU A 212 4.90 4.23 17.21
CA LEU A 212 5.95 4.46 16.24
C LEU A 212 5.92 5.92 15.74
N THR A 213 4.79 6.38 15.24
CA THR A 213 4.66 7.68 14.59
C THR A 213 4.84 8.86 15.56
N ALA A 214 4.49 8.70 16.84
CA ALA A 214 4.72 9.70 17.87
C ALA A 214 6.21 10.06 18.10
N LYS A 215 7.14 9.23 17.64
CA LYS A 215 8.59 9.48 17.75
C LYS A 215 9.14 10.26 16.56
N VAL A 216 8.36 10.46 15.50
CA VAL A 216 8.80 11.24 14.33
C VAL A 216 9.05 12.69 14.75
N PRO A 217 10.20 13.29 14.38
CA PRO A 217 10.53 14.64 14.81
C PRO A 217 9.50 15.67 14.33
N ALA A 218 9.05 16.52 15.23
CA ALA A 218 8.15 17.62 14.89
C ALA A 218 8.80 18.54 13.83
N GLY A 219 8.05 18.83 12.76
CA GLY A 219 8.52 19.66 11.66
C GLY A 219 9.43 18.95 10.65
N SER A 220 9.73 17.66 10.84
CA SER A 220 10.36 16.85 9.78
C SER A 220 9.33 16.53 8.69
N SER A 221 9.71 16.76 7.43
CA SER A 221 8.88 16.42 6.27
C SER A 221 9.79 16.12 5.06
N PRO A 222 10.62 15.07 5.16
CA PRO A 222 11.50 14.72 4.05
C PRO A 222 10.69 14.35 2.81
N SER A 223 11.13 14.84 1.67
CA SER A 223 10.49 14.55 0.40
C SER A 223 10.90 13.19 -0.15
N PHE A 224 9.99 12.50 -0.81
CA PHE A 224 10.31 11.22 -1.43
C PHE A 224 9.57 10.99 -2.74
N ILE A 225 10.08 10.05 -3.52
CA ILE A 225 9.40 9.43 -4.66
C ILE A 225 9.45 7.92 -4.52
N MET A 226 8.38 7.25 -4.95
CA MET A 226 8.29 5.79 -4.91
C MET A 226 8.06 5.24 -6.32
N LEU A 227 8.93 4.34 -6.77
CA LEU A 227 8.92 3.79 -8.12
C LEU A 227 8.52 2.31 -8.08
N ASN A 228 7.54 1.95 -8.90
CA ASN A 228 7.25 0.56 -9.22
C ASN A 228 8.19 0.10 -10.32
N VAL A 229 8.89 -0.98 -10.11
CA VAL A 229 9.81 -1.60 -11.07
C VAL A 229 9.30 -2.98 -11.44
N THR A 230 8.98 -3.15 -12.71
CA THR A 230 8.67 -4.46 -13.31
C THR A 230 9.80 -4.84 -14.29
N PRO A 231 9.91 -6.09 -14.75
CA PRO A 231 10.91 -6.45 -15.76
C PRO A 231 10.81 -5.63 -17.06
N SER A 232 9.62 -5.09 -17.36
CA SER A 232 9.35 -4.38 -18.62
C SER A 232 9.22 -2.86 -18.50
N SER A 233 8.94 -2.33 -17.30
CA SER A 233 8.62 -0.91 -17.14
C SER A 233 8.95 -0.38 -15.75
N ILE A 234 9.13 0.94 -15.65
CA ILE A 234 9.16 1.70 -14.41
C ILE A 234 7.99 2.67 -14.43
N THR A 235 7.26 2.79 -13.31
CA THR A 235 6.20 3.77 -13.10
C THR A 235 6.37 4.44 -11.74
N VAL A 236 5.72 5.58 -11.54
CA VAL A 236 5.79 6.34 -10.29
C VAL A 236 4.50 6.18 -9.52
N GLN A 237 4.56 5.88 -8.22
CA GLN A 237 3.37 5.86 -7.36
C GLN A 237 2.91 7.28 -7.03
N ARG A 238 1.61 7.55 -7.13
CA ARG A 238 0.99 8.85 -6.85
C ARG A 238 0.10 8.85 -5.62
N GLU A 239 -0.78 7.89 -5.52
CA GLU A 239 -1.85 7.87 -4.52
C GLU A 239 -2.34 6.44 -4.25
N HIS A 240 -3.03 6.25 -3.12
CA HIS A 240 -3.76 5.02 -2.76
C HIS A 240 -2.93 3.73 -2.82
N THR A 241 -1.73 3.76 -2.25
CA THR A 241 -0.89 2.57 -2.05
C THR A 241 -0.39 2.51 -0.62
N VAL A 242 -0.20 1.30 -0.10
CA VAL A 242 0.30 1.11 1.27
C VAL A 242 1.66 1.76 1.50
N GLY A 243 2.55 1.73 0.52
CA GLY A 243 3.88 2.35 0.65
C GLY A 243 3.81 3.87 0.84
N LEU A 244 2.92 4.54 0.10
CA LEU A 244 2.69 5.98 0.24
C LEU A 244 2.06 6.32 1.59
N GLU A 245 1.03 5.57 1.99
CA GLU A 245 0.35 5.78 3.27
C GLU A 245 1.30 5.62 4.46
N VAL A 246 2.16 4.60 4.45
CA VAL A 246 3.19 4.40 5.48
C VAL A 246 4.19 5.56 5.50
N ALA A 247 4.59 6.08 4.33
CA ALA A 247 5.47 7.25 4.27
C ALA A 247 4.78 8.52 4.82
N GLU A 248 3.49 8.71 4.52
CA GLU A 248 2.67 9.81 5.07
C GLU A 248 2.51 9.70 6.59
N MET A 249 2.29 8.50 7.14
CA MET A 249 2.28 8.26 8.59
C MET A 249 3.60 8.69 9.26
N LEU A 250 4.70 8.64 8.54
CA LEU A 250 6.04 9.09 8.98
C LEU A 250 6.33 10.56 8.60
N HIS A 251 5.30 11.35 8.29
CA HIS A 251 5.38 12.76 7.93
C HIS A 251 6.23 13.05 6.69
N MET A 252 6.39 12.09 5.77
CA MET A 252 7.09 12.31 4.52
C MET A 252 6.18 12.92 3.46
N THR A 253 6.76 13.70 2.53
CA THR A 253 6.02 14.35 1.45
C THR A 253 6.26 13.65 0.12
N ASN A 254 5.20 13.08 -0.48
CA ASN A 254 5.26 12.51 -1.83
C ASN A 254 5.31 13.62 -2.88
N VAL A 255 6.47 13.83 -3.50
CA VAL A 255 6.62 14.86 -4.55
C VAL A 255 5.96 14.46 -5.88
N ALA A 256 5.60 13.20 -6.04
CA ALA A 256 4.92 12.70 -7.23
C ALA A 256 3.39 12.84 -7.18
N ALA A 257 2.79 13.27 -6.07
CA ALA A 257 1.35 13.40 -5.91
C ALA A 257 0.70 14.31 -6.97
N THR A 258 1.44 15.33 -7.45
CA THR A 258 0.98 16.30 -8.46
C THR A 258 1.27 15.91 -9.91
N LEU A 259 1.97 14.79 -10.14
CA LEU A 259 2.26 14.33 -11.51
C LEU A 259 0.97 13.90 -12.20
N GLU A 260 0.92 14.02 -13.51
CA GLU A 260 -0.22 13.56 -14.31
C GLU A 260 -0.40 12.04 -14.19
N ALA A 261 -1.64 11.63 -13.96
CA ALA A 261 -1.96 10.22 -13.79
C ALA A 261 -1.74 9.42 -15.08
N SER A 262 -1.32 8.19 -14.95
CA SER A 262 -1.29 7.24 -16.07
C SER A 262 -2.72 6.94 -16.54
N GLN A 263 -2.92 6.90 -17.86
CA GLN A 263 -4.22 6.54 -18.45
C GLN A 263 -4.70 5.14 -18.02
N LYS A 264 -3.78 4.24 -17.66
CA LYS A 264 -4.09 2.85 -17.28
C LYS A 264 -4.35 2.68 -15.78
N SER A 265 -3.84 3.58 -14.96
CA SER A 265 -3.95 3.49 -13.50
C SER A 265 -3.84 4.87 -12.86
N PRO A 266 -4.92 5.37 -12.24
CA PRO A 266 -4.90 6.68 -11.56
C PRO A 266 -3.87 6.78 -10.43
N SER A 267 -3.58 5.65 -9.76
CA SER A 267 -2.63 5.58 -8.65
C SER A 267 -1.16 5.68 -9.07
N THR A 268 -0.88 5.73 -10.38
CA THR A 268 0.49 5.82 -10.92
C THR A 268 0.62 6.96 -11.93
N ALA A 269 1.86 7.46 -12.09
CA ALA A 269 2.25 8.35 -13.19
C ALA A 269 3.26 7.63 -14.11
N PRO A 270 3.36 8.03 -15.40
CA PRO A 270 4.43 7.61 -16.27
C PRO A 270 5.79 8.00 -15.69
N PHE A 271 6.78 7.13 -15.83
CA PHE A 271 8.15 7.45 -15.44
C PHE A 271 8.76 8.50 -16.40
N SER A 272 9.33 9.54 -15.83
CA SER A 272 10.17 10.53 -16.55
C SER A 272 11.35 10.91 -15.66
N LEU A 273 12.56 10.55 -16.09
CA LEU A 273 13.77 10.88 -15.35
C LEU A 273 13.98 12.41 -15.25
N GLU A 274 13.63 13.15 -16.30
CA GLU A 274 13.70 14.62 -16.31
C GLU A 274 12.82 15.23 -15.21
N LYS A 275 11.58 14.74 -15.08
CA LYS A 275 10.67 15.20 -14.02
C LYS A 275 11.17 14.84 -12.63
N ILE A 276 11.76 13.66 -12.46
CA ILE A 276 12.33 13.24 -11.16
C ILE A 276 13.53 14.12 -10.79
N VAL A 277 14.36 14.48 -11.76
CA VAL A 277 15.48 15.42 -11.53
C VAL A 277 14.97 16.83 -11.19
N GLU A 278 13.90 17.29 -11.82
CA GLU A 278 13.25 18.57 -11.48
C GLU A 278 12.69 18.57 -10.04
N LEU A 279 12.09 17.45 -9.60
CA LEU A 279 11.54 17.31 -8.27
C LEU A 279 12.60 17.11 -7.18
N ASP A 280 13.77 16.58 -7.53
CA ASP A 280 14.95 16.29 -6.67
C ASP A 280 14.60 15.82 -5.24
N PRO A 281 13.93 14.65 -5.07
CA PRO A 281 13.48 14.17 -3.77
C PRO A 281 14.65 13.87 -2.82
N ASP A 282 14.38 13.96 -1.48
CA ASP A 282 15.35 13.54 -0.46
C ASP A 282 15.57 12.02 -0.44
N TYR A 283 14.54 11.25 -0.77
CA TYR A 283 14.56 9.78 -0.80
C TYR A 283 13.99 9.25 -2.12
N VAL A 284 14.60 8.16 -2.62
CA VAL A 284 14.05 7.38 -3.73
C VAL A 284 13.83 5.94 -3.26
N PHE A 285 12.58 5.51 -3.28
CA PHE A 285 12.21 4.14 -2.93
C PHE A 285 11.82 3.34 -4.17
N LEU A 286 12.23 2.09 -4.22
CA LEU A 286 12.03 1.19 -5.33
C LEU A 286 11.23 -0.03 -4.85
N LEU A 287 10.13 -0.34 -5.50
CA LEU A 287 9.30 -1.52 -5.25
C LEU A 287 9.34 -2.42 -6.46
N ILE A 288 9.96 -3.58 -6.31
CA ILE A 288 10.12 -4.57 -7.39
C ILE A 288 8.92 -5.51 -7.40
N HIS A 289 8.26 -5.58 -8.55
CA HIS A 289 7.20 -6.54 -8.83
C HIS A 289 7.78 -7.78 -9.51
N GLY A 290 7.60 -8.94 -8.91
CA GLY A 290 8.12 -10.21 -9.39
C GLY A 290 9.48 -10.57 -8.81
N ALA A 291 10.35 -11.21 -9.61
CA ALA A 291 11.66 -11.64 -9.15
C ALA A 291 12.59 -10.43 -8.91
N ARG A 292 13.24 -10.42 -7.77
CA ARG A 292 14.13 -9.32 -7.35
C ARG A 292 15.26 -9.07 -8.34
N GLU A 293 15.87 -10.17 -8.83
CA GLU A 293 16.97 -10.08 -9.78
C GLU A 293 16.59 -9.39 -11.10
N ASP A 294 15.37 -9.61 -11.59
CA ASP A 294 14.88 -8.98 -12.82
C ASP A 294 14.63 -7.49 -12.63
N GLY A 295 14.09 -7.10 -11.46
CA GLY A 295 13.94 -5.69 -11.10
C GLY A 295 15.28 -4.98 -10.92
N GLU A 296 16.25 -5.61 -10.27
CA GLU A 296 17.61 -5.06 -10.10
C GLU A 296 18.31 -4.86 -11.45
N LYS A 297 18.19 -5.81 -12.39
CA LYS A 297 18.68 -5.64 -13.78
C LYS A 297 18.01 -4.46 -14.49
N LYS A 298 16.70 -4.30 -14.30
CA LYS A 298 15.96 -3.16 -14.88
C LYS A 298 16.44 -1.83 -14.33
N ILE A 299 16.66 -1.73 -13.02
CA ILE A 299 17.22 -0.55 -12.37
C ILE A 299 18.62 -0.24 -12.92
N GLU A 300 19.47 -1.26 -13.02
CA GLU A 300 20.83 -1.10 -13.53
C GLU A 300 20.83 -0.62 -14.99
N SER A 301 20.02 -1.25 -15.86
CA SER A 301 19.97 -0.90 -17.29
C SER A 301 19.40 0.49 -17.54
N ASP A 302 18.32 0.85 -16.88
CA ASP A 302 17.54 2.03 -17.20
C ASP A 302 17.92 3.28 -16.39
N LEU A 303 18.44 3.09 -15.17
CA LEU A 303 18.69 4.18 -14.23
C LEU A 303 20.17 4.34 -13.86
N ALA A 304 20.83 3.28 -13.40
CA ALA A 304 22.14 3.39 -12.76
C ALA A 304 23.24 3.99 -13.66
N ASN A 305 23.12 3.79 -14.98
CA ASN A 305 24.07 4.28 -15.97
C ASN A 305 23.71 5.69 -16.52
N GLN A 306 22.61 6.30 -16.05
CA GLN A 306 22.17 7.62 -16.49
C GLN A 306 22.87 8.72 -15.68
N PRO A 307 23.61 9.68 -16.32
CA PRO A 307 24.20 10.81 -15.57
C PRO A 307 23.18 11.64 -14.81
N ALA A 308 21.98 11.80 -15.36
CA ALA A 308 20.88 12.52 -14.74
C ALA A 308 20.41 11.82 -13.45
N TRP A 309 20.33 10.49 -13.44
CA TRP A 309 20.04 9.72 -12.23
C TRP A 309 21.11 9.90 -11.15
N ALA A 310 22.38 9.79 -11.54
CA ALA A 310 23.52 10.01 -10.64
C ALA A 310 23.59 11.44 -10.08
N SER A 311 22.92 12.41 -10.72
CA SER A 311 22.89 13.80 -10.24
C SER A 311 21.89 14.05 -9.11
N LEU A 312 20.91 13.17 -8.90
CA LEU A 312 19.92 13.28 -7.83
C LEU A 312 20.57 13.34 -6.46
N ARG A 313 20.05 14.18 -5.56
CA ARG A 313 20.49 14.29 -4.18
C ARG A 313 20.34 12.98 -3.44
N ALA A 314 19.20 12.31 -3.56
CA ALA A 314 18.96 11.01 -2.96
C ALA A 314 19.99 9.94 -3.34
N VAL A 315 20.47 9.95 -4.60
CA VAL A 315 21.50 9.01 -5.08
C VAL A 315 22.88 9.36 -4.52
N LYS A 316 23.25 10.65 -4.53
CA LYS A 316 24.53 11.14 -4.00
C LYS A 316 24.68 10.89 -2.50
N GLU A 317 23.59 11.06 -1.76
CA GLU A 317 23.54 10.92 -0.31
C GLU A 317 23.21 9.49 0.15
N GLN A 318 23.13 8.53 -0.79
CA GLN A 318 22.83 7.12 -0.52
C GLN A 318 21.45 6.91 0.16
N ARG A 319 20.48 7.77 -0.16
CA ARG A 319 19.09 7.72 0.32
C ARG A 319 18.15 7.04 -0.68
N MET A 320 18.66 6.03 -1.36
CA MET A 320 17.91 5.17 -2.26
C MET A 320 17.82 3.76 -1.66
N ALA A 321 16.62 3.19 -1.63
CA ALA A 321 16.41 1.85 -1.09
C ALA A 321 15.41 1.04 -1.92
N ILE A 322 15.72 -0.26 -2.10
CA ILE A 322 14.73 -1.24 -2.57
C ILE A 322 13.97 -1.72 -1.34
N LEU A 323 12.67 -1.45 -1.33
CA LEU A 323 11.79 -1.78 -0.22
C LEU A 323 11.28 -3.23 -0.29
N PRO A 324 11.02 -3.89 0.86
CA PRO A 324 10.46 -5.23 0.88
C PRO A 324 9.03 -5.25 0.34
N SER A 325 8.80 -6.02 -0.73
CA SER A 325 7.51 -6.07 -1.42
C SER A 325 6.37 -6.61 -0.55
N ASN A 326 6.67 -7.50 0.38
CA ASN A 326 5.69 -8.07 1.32
C ASN A 326 5.25 -7.11 2.43
N LEU A 327 5.91 -5.95 2.57
CA LEU A 327 5.56 -4.92 3.54
C LEU A 327 5.02 -3.64 2.88
N LEU A 328 5.55 -3.26 1.72
CA LEU A 328 5.34 -1.91 1.16
C LEU A 328 4.82 -1.90 -0.28
N LEU A 329 4.76 -3.07 -0.96
CA LEU A 329 4.11 -3.23 -2.26
C LEU A 329 2.70 -3.85 -2.12
N SER A 330 2.62 -4.95 -1.38
CA SER A 330 1.36 -5.59 -1.01
C SER A 330 0.99 -5.19 0.41
N HIS A 331 -0.29 -4.88 0.66
CA HIS A 331 -0.72 -4.52 2.01
C HIS A 331 -0.48 -5.69 2.98
N PRO A 332 0.27 -5.48 4.07
CA PRO A 332 0.70 -6.56 4.98
C PRO A 332 -0.35 -6.96 6.01
N GLY A 333 -1.61 -6.50 5.87
CA GLY A 333 -2.67 -6.77 6.83
C GLY A 333 -2.35 -6.21 8.21
N PHE A 334 -2.56 -7.01 9.25
CA PHE A 334 -2.29 -6.63 10.64
C PHE A 334 -0.80 -6.49 11.00
N ARG A 335 0.10 -6.68 10.03
CA ARG A 335 1.54 -6.39 10.19
C ARG A 335 1.95 -5.02 9.64
N LEU A 336 0.99 -4.10 9.44
CA LEU A 336 1.26 -2.76 8.94
C LEU A 336 2.23 -1.96 9.84
N ASN A 337 2.23 -2.21 11.15
CA ASN A 337 3.22 -1.66 12.07
C ASN A 337 4.67 -2.05 11.71
N GLU A 338 4.90 -3.25 11.14
CA GLU A 338 6.22 -3.67 10.66
C GLU A 338 6.67 -2.83 9.46
N SER A 339 5.73 -2.44 8.59
CA SER A 339 5.99 -1.54 7.45
C SER A 339 6.39 -0.14 7.93
N VAL A 340 5.64 0.39 8.91
CA VAL A 340 5.94 1.69 9.53
C VAL A 340 7.31 1.66 10.20
N GLU A 341 7.59 0.62 11.00
CA GLU A 341 8.87 0.46 11.67
C GLU A 341 10.04 0.34 10.68
N TYR A 342 9.85 -0.46 9.62
CA TYR A 342 10.88 -0.64 8.59
C TYR A 342 11.24 0.68 7.91
N LEU A 343 10.25 1.43 7.45
CA LEU A 343 10.48 2.70 6.77
C LEU A 343 11.00 3.77 7.74
N ALA A 344 10.53 3.79 9.00
CA ALA A 344 11.02 4.68 10.03
C ALA A 344 12.52 4.48 10.30
N LYS A 345 13.01 3.23 10.34
CA LYS A 345 14.44 2.91 10.51
C LYS A 345 15.29 3.36 9.32
N LEU A 346 14.73 3.40 8.12
CA LEU A 346 15.44 3.92 6.94
C LEU A 346 15.53 5.45 6.94
N VAL A 347 14.46 6.11 7.34
CA VAL A 347 14.34 7.59 7.23
C VAL A 347 14.89 8.31 8.46
N TYR A 348 14.71 7.71 9.65
CA TYR A 348 15.10 8.28 10.95
C TYR A 348 15.96 7.32 11.77
N PRO A 349 17.11 6.85 11.24
CA PRO A 349 17.94 5.83 11.90
C PRO A 349 18.46 6.25 13.28
N GLU A 350 18.62 7.54 13.54
CA GLU A 350 19.02 8.10 14.83
C GLU A 350 17.97 7.92 15.92
N ILE A 351 16.70 7.75 15.56
CA ILE A 351 15.57 7.61 16.49
C ILE A 351 15.17 6.14 16.66
N TYR A 352 15.07 5.42 15.54
CA TYR A 352 14.56 4.03 15.51
C TYR A 352 15.67 2.99 15.47
N GLY A 353 16.95 3.43 15.43
CA GLY A 353 18.10 2.57 15.24
C GLY A 353 18.30 2.18 13.76
N ASN A 354 19.51 1.73 13.43
CA ASN A 354 19.84 1.34 12.06
C ASN A 354 19.02 0.13 11.61
N GLY A 355 18.21 0.31 10.61
CA GLY A 355 17.48 -0.74 9.91
C GLY A 355 18.39 -1.62 9.04
N ASN A 356 19.51 -2.10 9.60
CA ASN A 356 20.33 -3.10 8.94
C ASN A 356 19.58 -4.44 8.98
N GLY A 357 18.58 -4.57 8.10
CA GLY A 357 18.06 -5.87 7.72
C GLY A 357 19.22 -6.67 7.11
N LYS A 358 19.67 -7.70 7.83
CA LYS A 358 20.54 -8.75 7.32
C LYS A 358 19.84 -9.53 6.21
#